data_745e3ff1682fa81b4ef517bc01dd2555
#
_entry.id   745e3ff1682fa81b4ef517bc01dd2555
#
_cell.length_a   1.000
_cell.length_b   1.000
_cell.length_c   1.000
_cell.angle_alpha   90.00
_cell.angle_beta   90.00
_cell.angle_gamma   90.00
#
_symmetry.space_group_name_H-M   'P 1'
#
loop_
_entity.id
_entity.type
_entity.pdbx_description
1 polymer ?
#
loop_
_entity_poly.entity_id
_entity_poly.type
_entity_poly.pdbx_seq_one_letter_code
_entity_poly.pdbx_strand_id
1 'polypeptide(L)'
;MSFWINELARAARRSNMGRQMAAAERLFRRLLRKDSAVPVFTTAFVAAASEPAHTEALADITATLIATPETPAEQEVSLKPRRAAFTRQVFQFEGERYDFNLYVPPLPPLPLLASTSEAQTRVPLVVMLHGCKQDSPDFARGTTMNELAAKTPCLVLYPEQLAKANQMRCWNWFDSAHQGRHAGEPAMLAALTRQVIARYPVDPKRVYIAGLSAGGAMAAIVAAHNPDLFAAVGVHSGLPPGAAHDVMSAFSAMRSGGRSRAPGDAAALKDVMPTIVFHGDADRTVHPDNGDRIVLAATAALNASGVALKRSIVPQEMPAPTGELRHTLRTVYSAEDQRSYVEYWSVEAGPHAWSGGSAAGSFTDPHGPNASAAMLTFFLQHHR
;
A
#
# COMPACT_ATOMS: atom_id res chain seq x y z
N MET A 1 7.81 -2.58 -26.06
CA MET A 1 6.40 -2.22 -25.97
C MET A 1 5.47 -3.31 -26.54
N SER A 2 5.68 -3.82 -27.76
CA SER A 2 4.82 -4.84 -28.38
C SER A 2 4.73 -6.17 -27.60
N PHE A 3 5.77 -6.59 -26.90
CA PHE A 3 5.81 -7.88 -26.19
C PHE A 3 4.86 -7.92 -25.00
N TRP A 4 4.82 -6.86 -24.20
CA TRP A 4 3.98 -6.75 -23.01
C TRP A 4 2.48 -6.65 -23.32
N ILE A 5 2.13 -5.88 -24.35
CA ILE A 5 0.73 -5.72 -24.78
C ILE A 5 0.20 -7.06 -25.31
N ASN A 6 1.04 -7.82 -26.02
CA ASN A 6 0.64 -9.12 -26.56
C ASN A 6 0.52 -10.21 -25.48
N GLU A 7 1.32 -10.18 -24.43
CA GLU A 7 1.20 -11.14 -23.32
C GLU A 7 -0.03 -10.87 -22.46
N LEU A 8 -0.32 -9.62 -22.09
CA LEU A 8 -1.55 -9.27 -21.38
C LEU A 8 -2.79 -9.57 -22.19
N ALA A 9 -2.75 -9.32 -23.50
CA ALA A 9 -3.85 -9.68 -24.40
C ALA A 9 -4.02 -11.20 -24.55
N ARG A 10 -2.94 -12.00 -24.45
CA ARG A 10 -3.00 -13.47 -24.44
C ARG A 10 -3.49 -14.03 -23.12
N ALA A 11 -3.10 -13.46 -21.98
CA ALA A 11 -3.57 -13.84 -20.66
C ALA A 11 -5.06 -13.52 -20.50
N ALA A 12 -5.49 -12.33 -20.94
CA ALA A 12 -6.90 -11.93 -20.96
C ALA A 12 -7.79 -12.85 -21.82
N ARG A 13 -7.26 -13.41 -22.90
CA ARG A 13 -8.02 -14.35 -23.77
C ARG A 13 -8.23 -15.75 -23.18
N ARG A 14 -7.44 -16.15 -22.18
CA ARG A 14 -7.51 -17.50 -21.55
C ARG A 14 -8.33 -17.54 -20.27
N SER A 15 -8.72 -16.40 -19.72
CA SER A 15 -9.51 -16.28 -18.49
C SER A 15 -10.99 -16.04 -18.75
N ASN A 16 -11.82 -16.16 -17.70
CA ASN A 16 -13.24 -15.75 -17.75
C ASN A 16 -13.39 -14.27 -18.15
N MET A 17 -12.41 -13.43 -17.81
CA MET A 17 -12.26 -12.04 -18.21
C MET A 17 -12.03 -11.91 -19.72
N GLY A 18 -11.29 -12.83 -20.35
CA GLY A 18 -11.14 -12.88 -21.82
C GLY A 18 -12.45 -13.16 -22.54
N ARG A 19 -13.33 -13.96 -21.94
CA ARG A 19 -14.70 -14.18 -22.48
C ARG A 19 -15.59 -12.96 -22.29
N GLN A 20 -15.47 -12.26 -21.19
CA GLN A 20 -16.17 -11.00 -20.92
C GLN A 20 -15.70 -9.87 -21.84
N MET A 21 -14.39 -9.74 -22.06
CA MET A 21 -13.82 -8.76 -23.01
C MET A 21 -14.23 -9.06 -24.45
N ALA A 22 -14.22 -10.32 -24.88
CA ALA A 22 -14.71 -10.71 -26.20
C ALA A 22 -16.23 -10.55 -26.38
N ALA A 23 -16.99 -10.63 -25.29
CA ALA A 23 -18.42 -10.33 -25.26
C ALA A 23 -18.67 -8.81 -25.31
N ALA A 24 -17.90 -8.03 -24.57
CA ALA A 24 -17.95 -6.57 -24.59
C ALA A 24 -17.56 -6.00 -25.96
N GLU A 25 -16.54 -6.53 -26.60
CA GLU A 25 -16.13 -6.13 -27.96
C GLU A 25 -17.21 -6.46 -29.00
N ARG A 26 -17.87 -7.64 -28.88
CA ARG A 26 -19.00 -7.99 -29.75
C ARG A 26 -20.23 -7.12 -29.50
N LEU A 27 -20.50 -6.77 -28.25
CA LEU A 27 -21.58 -5.86 -27.87
C LEU A 27 -21.32 -4.45 -28.40
N PHE A 28 -20.09 -3.95 -28.26
CA PHE A 28 -19.65 -2.65 -28.76
C PHE A 28 -19.77 -2.56 -30.29
N ARG A 29 -19.34 -3.60 -31.02
CA ARG A 29 -19.53 -3.69 -32.49
C ARG A 29 -20.99 -3.78 -32.89
N ARG A 30 -21.87 -4.31 -32.04
CA ARG A 30 -23.33 -4.35 -32.27
C ARG A 30 -23.99 -3.00 -32.01
N LEU A 31 -23.56 -2.27 -30.97
CA LEU A 31 -24.08 -0.94 -30.62
C LEU A 31 -23.74 0.10 -31.68
N LEU A 32 -22.57 -0.02 -32.34
CA LEU A 32 -22.20 0.83 -33.46
C LEU A 32 -22.98 0.54 -34.76
N ARG A 33 -23.83 -0.48 -34.80
CA ARG A 33 -24.62 -0.87 -35.98
C ARG A 33 -26.12 -0.69 -35.88
N LYS A 34 -26.67 -0.18 -34.76
CA LYS A 34 -28.09 0.04 -34.64
C LYS A 34 -28.41 1.30 -33.83
N ASP A 35 -28.90 2.31 -34.52
CA ASP A 35 -29.78 3.31 -33.96
C ASP A 35 -31.10 2.65 -33.54
N SER A 36 -31.65 3.11 -32.41
CA SER A 36 -33.05 3.01 -31.95
C SER A 36 -33.34 2.17 -30.69
N ALA A 37 -34.03 2.85 -29.79
CA ALA A 37 -34.97 2.43 -28.74
C ALA A 37 -34.42 1.81 -27.44
N VAL A 38 -34.55 2.59 -26.38
CA VAL A 38 -34.41 2.24 -24.97
C VAL A 38 -35.74 1.64 -24.44
N PRO A 39 -35.76 0.53 -23.71
CA PRO A 39 -36.88 0.22 -22.80
C PRO A 39 -36.51 0.53 -21.33
N VAL A 40 -37.43 1.23 -20.70
CA VAL A 40 -37.48 1.54 -19.27
C VAL A 40 -37.90 0.27 -18.52
N PHE A 41 -37.18 -0.10 -17.47
CA PHE A 41 -37.64 -1.08 -16.49
C PHE A 41 -37.88 -0.44 -15.13
N THR A 42 -39.11 -0.60 -14.67
CA THR A 42 -39.68 -0.13 -13.42
C THR A 42 -39.27 -1.04 -12.26
N THR A 43 -38.86 -0.43 -11.15
CA THR A 43 -38.62 -1.06 -9.85
C THR A 43 -39.90 -1.44 -9.13
N ALA A 44 -39.94 -2.64 -8.54
CA ALA A 44 -40.92 -3.00 -7.54
C ALA A 44 -40.23 -3.31 -6.21
N PHE A 45 -40.62 -2.55 -5.18
CA PHE A 45 -40.32 -2.75 -3.77
C PHE A 45 -41.21 -3.85 -3.19
N VAL A 46 -40.63 -4.76 -2.37
CA VAL A 46 -41.40 -5.51 -1.37
C VAL A 46 -40.65 -5.44 -0.04
N ALA A 47 -41.30 -4.85 0.93
CA ALA A 47 -40.92 -4.83 2.34
C ALA A 47 -41.58 -6.02 3.05
N ALA A 48 -40.89 -6.65 3.98
CA ALA A 48 -41.54 -7.44 5.04
C ALA A 48 -40.69 -7.37 6.33
N ALA A 49 -41.34 -6.89 7.37
CA ALA A 49 -40.90 -6.83 8.75
C ALA A 49 -41.29 -8.14 9.50
N SER A 50 -40.56 -8.49 10.56
CA SER A 50 -41.10 -8.78 11.91
C SER A 50 -40.10 -9.56 12.77
N GLU A 51 -39.83 -9.01 13.93
CA GLU A 51 -39.35 -9.71 15.15
C GLU A 51 -40.45 -10.61 15.72
N PRO A 52 -40.21 -11.48 16.74
CA PRO A 52 -39.91 -11.00 18.07
C PRO A 52 -39.00 -11.88 18.98
N ALA A 53 -38.69 -11.29 20.13
CA ALA A 53 -37.99 -11.72 21.30
C ALA A 53 -38.34 -13.07 21.92
N HIS A 54 -37.37 -13.70 22.60
CA HIS A 54 -37.64 -14.51 23.83
C HIS A 54 -36.48 -14.36 24.84
N THR A 55 -36.90 -14.01 26.02
CA THR A 55 -36.22 -13.88 27.32
C THR A 55 -36.08 -15.27 28.02
N GLU A 56 -35.19 -15.29 29.05
CA GLU A 56 -35.03 -16.21 30.19
C GLU A 56 -34.25 -17.50 29.94
N ALA A 57 -33.26 -17.87 30.77
CA ALA A 57 -33.31 -18.08 32.22
C ALA A 57 -31.91 -18.12 32.87
N LEU A 58 -31.84 -17.54 34.05
CA LEU A 58 -30.80 -17.74 35.07
C LEU A 58 -30.90 -19.13 35.68
N ALA A 59 -29.78 -19.80 35.85
CA ALA A 59 -29.65 -20.89 36.83
C ALA A 59 -28.25 -20.86 37.46
N ASP A 60 -28.28 -20.57 38.71
CA ASP A 60 -27.35 -20.66 39.80
C ASP A 60 -26.72 -22.05 39.95
N ILE A 61 -25.39 -22.16 40.11
CA ILE A 61 -24.76 -23.24 40.86
C ILE A 61 -23.56 -22.67 41.62
N THR A 62 -23.73 -22.63 42.90
CA THR A 62 -22.77 -22.37 43.97
C THR A 62 -21.89 -23.61 44.26
N ALA A 63 -20.62 -23.34 44.59
CA ALA A 63 -19.72 -24.02 45.52
C ALA A 63 -18.99 -25.29 45.11
N THR A 64 -17.67 -25.30 45.20
CA THR A 64 -16.88 -25.90 46.26
C THR A 64 -15.39 -25.81 45.99
N LEU A 65 -14.70 -24.93 46.70
CA LEU A 65 -13.70 -25.18 47.71
C LEU A 65 -12.35 -25.81 47.37
N ILE A 66 -11.33 -25.01 47.57
CA ILE A 66 -10.03 -25.26 48.21
C ILE A 66 -9.08 -26.24 47.46
N ALA A 67 -8.20 -25.62 46.71
CA ALA A 67 -6.85 -26.13 46.53
C ALA A 67 -5.87 -25.00 46.92
N THR A 68 -4.99 -25.29 47.83
CA THR A 68 -3.85 -24.49 48.29
C THR A 68 -3.04 -23.95 47.09
N PRO A 69 -2.59 -22.70 47.11
CA PRO A 69 -1.72 -22.21 46.07
C PRO A 69 -0.33 -22.85 46.20
N GLU A 70 -0.01 -23.77 45.32
CA GLU A 70 1.39 -24.09 45.05
C GLU A 70 2.01 -22.81 44.40
N THR A 71 3.03 -22.29 45.07
CA THR A 71 3.86 -21.19 44.56
C THR A 71 4.34 -21.53 43.13
N PRO A 72 4.02 -20.76 42.11
CA PRO A 72 4.58 -21.01 40.80
C PRO A 72 6.09 -20.81 40.91
N ALA A 73 6.85 -21.86 40.57
CA ALA A 73 8.28 -21.74 40.39
C ALA A 73 8.54 -20.57 39.41
N GLU A 74 9.34 -19.60 39.85
CA GLU A 74 9.82 -18.51 39.03
C GLU A 74 10.52 -19.12 37.79
N GLN A 75 9.81 -19.21 36.68
CA GLN A 75 10.43 -19.49 35.39
C GLN A 75 11.27 -18.27 35.09
N GLU A 76 12.59 -18.41 35.22
CA GLU A 76 13.59 -17.49 34.69
C GLU A 76 13.32 -17.30 33.19
N VAL A 77 12.53 -16.25 32.86
CA VAL A 77 12.27 -15.85 31.46
C VAL A 77 13.60 -15.36 30.91
N SER A 78 14.26 -16.23 30.19
CA SER A 78 15.52 -15.96 29.50
C SER A 78 15.42 -14.67 28.66
N LEU A 79 16.08 -13.61 29.10
CA LEU A 79 16.21 -12.29 28.46
C LEU A 79 17.06 -12.34 27.16
N LYS A 80 16.99 -13.41 26.37
CA LYS A 80 17.69 -13.45 25.08
C LYS A 80 17.05 -12.46 24.13
N PRO A 81 17.83 -11.56 23.49
CA PRO A 81 17.30 -10.64 22.49
C PRO A 81 16.58 -11.46 21.42
N ARG A 82 15.36 -11.05 21.07
CA ARG A 82 14.60 -11.71 19.99
C ARG A 82 15.38 -11.53 18.70
N ARG A 83 15.72 -12.65 18.04
CA ARG A 83 16.36 -12.60 16.73
C ARG A 83 15.41 -12.03 15.70
N ALA A 84 15.96 -11.33 14.67
CA ALA A 84 15.19 -10.94 13.52
C ALA A 84 14.43 -12.13 12.93
N ALA A 85 13.19 -11.93 12.57
CA ALA A 85 12.36 -12.96 11.96
C ALA A 85 11.68 -12.41 10.70
N PHE A 86 11.72 -13.19 9.62
CA PHE A 86 10.94 -12.94 8.40
C PHE A 86 10.06 -14.16 8.16
N THR A 87 8.77 -14.05 8.46
CA THR A 87 7.86 -15.19 8.54
C THR A 87 6.67 -15.02 7.62
N ARG A 88 6.32 -16.11 6.90
CA ARG A 88 5.06 -16.19 6.15
C ARG A 88 3.91 -16.50 7.10
N GLN A 89 2.83 -15.77 6.96
CA GLN A 89 1.62 -15.87 7.77
C GLN A 89 0.39 -15.77 6.89
N VAL A 90 -0.77 -16.03 7.47
CA VAL A 90 -2.05 -16.05 6.77
C VAL A 90 -3.04 -15.12 7.47
N PHE A 91 -3.77 -14.36 6.67
CA PHE A 91 -4.86 -13.50 7.09
C PHE A 91 -6.18 -13.98 6.45
N GLN A 92 -7.24 -14.03 7.24
CA GLN A 92 -8.59 -14.33 6.75
C GLN A 92 -9.39 -13.04 6.65
N PHE A 93 -9.97 -12.77 5.48
CA PHE A 93 -10.82 -11.61 5.26
C PHE A 93 -11.95 -11.97 4.30
N GLU A 94 -13.20 -11.74 4.71
CA GLU A 94 -14.41 -12.01 3.91
C GLU A 94 -14.46 -13.44 3.30
N GLY A 95 -14.04 -14.44 4.08
CA GLY A 95 -14.01 -15.85 3.65
C GLY A 95 -12.80 -16.21 2.78
N GLU A 96 -11.98 -15.25 2.39
CA GLU A 96 -10.79 -15.44 1.60
C GLU A 96 -9.53 -15.51 2.45
N ARG A 97 -8.53 -16.24 1.94
CA ARG A 97 -7.25 -16.45 2.60
C ARG A 97 -6.15 -15.70 1.86
N TYR A 98 -5.49 -14.76 2.55
CA TYR A 98 -4.40 -13.95 2.04
C TYR A 98 -3.09 -14.33 2.73
N ASP A 99 -2.07 -14.61 1.96
CA ASP A 99 -0.72 -14.80 2.49
C ASP A 99 -0.02 -13.43 2.65
N PHE A 100 0.85 -13.33 3.64
CA PHE A 100 1.72 -12.18 3.82
C PHE A 100 3.02 -12.60 4.51
N ASN A 101 4.08 -11.84 4.30
CA ASN A 101 5.30 -11.96 5.07
C ASN A 101 5.42 -10.79 6.04
N LEU A 102 5.91 -11.07 7.24
CA LEU A 102 6.18 -10.05 8.25
C LEU A 102 7.64 -10.16 8.69
N TYR A 103 8.35 -9.05 8.56
CA TYR A 103 9.65 -8.87 9.15
C TYR A 103 9.51 -8.20 10.51
N VAL A 104 10.07 -8.84 11.53
CA VAL A 104 10.19 -8.31 12.89
C VAL A 104 11.68 -8.12 13.17
N PRO A 105 12.15 -6.87 13.42
CA PRO A 105 13.56 -6.61 13.71
C PRO A 105 13.97 -7.22 15.04
N PRO A 106 15.28 -7.32 15.32
CA PRO A 106 15.76 -7.62 16.66
C PRO A 106 15.25 -6.51 17.60
N LEU A 107 14.30 -6.86 18.46
CA LEU A 107 13.80 -5.95 19.47
C LEU A 107 14.50 -6.21 20.81
N PRO A 108 14.79 -5.17 21.61
CA PRO A 108 15.29 -5.37 22.96
C PRO A 108 14.30 -6.21 23.78
N PRO A 109 14.77 -6.98 24.77
CA PRO A 109 13.90 -7.69 25.67
C PRO A 109 12.93 -6.72 26.33
N LEU A 110 11.65 -7.10 26.44
CA LEU A 110 10.70 -6.33 27.24
C LEU A 110 11.20 -6.30 28.69
N PRO A 111 11.28 -5.12 29.35
CA PRO A 111 11.63 -5.07 30.75
C PRO A 111 10.61 -5.84 31.58
N LEU A 112 11.10 -6.70 32.48
CA LEU A 112 10.30 -7.60 33.33
C LEU A 112 9.40 -6.87 34.32
N LEU A 113 9.61 -5.57 34.53
CA LEU A 113 8.85 -4.74 35.46
C LEU A 113 8.34 -3.52 34.70
N ALA A 114 7.11 -3.60 34.27
CA ALA A 114 6.36 -2.46 33.73
C ALA A 114 6.01 -1.49 34.87
N SER A 115 6.95 -0.67 35.24
CA SER A 115 6.64 0.60 35.90
C SER A 115 7.18 1.71 35.03
N THR A 116 6.25 2.48 34.46
CA THR A 116 6.43 3.69 33.66
C THR A 116 6.83 3.47 32.17
N SER A 117 5.84 3.66 31.31
CA SER A 117 5.94 3.91 29.88
C SER A 117 5.95 2.69 28.93
N GLU A 118 4.80 2.05 28.73
CA GLU A 118 4.49 1.16 27.59
C GLU A 118 4.80 1.79 26.22
N ALA A 119 4.96 3.11 26.16
CA ALA A 119 5.23 3.85 24.94
C ALA A 119 6.66 3.68 24.40
N GLN A 120 7.63 3.27 25.23
CA GLN A 120 9.05 3.22 24.84
C GLN A 120 9.45 1.95 24.07
N THR A 121 8.60 0.92 23.99
CA THR A 121 8.90 -0.34 23.31
C THR A 121 8.20 -0.49 21.95
N ARG A 122 7.33 0.44 21.56
CA ARG A 122 6.59 0.37 20.30
C ARG A 122 7.41 0.96 19.15
N VAL A 123 7.43 0.25 18.03
CA VAL A 123 8.20 0.63 16.84
C VAL A 123 7.29 0.93 15.64
N PRO A 124 7.75 1.67 14.64
CA PRO A 124 7.00 1.93 13.42
C PRO A 124 6.65 0.65 12.66
N LEU A 125 5.62 0.73 11.80
CA LEU A 125 5.27 -0.29 10.83
C LEU A 125 5.31 0.30 9.42
N VAL A 126 5.99 -0.37 8.49
CA VAL A 126 5.97 -0.06 7.07
C VAL A 126 5.27 -1.19 6.32
N VAL A 127 4.20 -0.87 5.59
CA VAL A 127 3.50 -1.81 4.70
C VAL A 127 4.07 -1.64 3.29
N MET A 128 4.55 -2.74 2.67
CA MET A 128 5.24 -2.75 1.39
C MET A 128 4.47 -3.56 0.36
N LEU A 129 3.92 -2.92 -0.66
CA LEU A 129 3.10 -3.54 -1.70
C LEU A 129 3.92 -3.78 -2.97
N HIS A 130 4.08 -5.05 -3.34
CA HIS A 130 4.85 -5.46 -4.52
C HIS A 130 4.19 -5.05 -5.85
N GLY A 131 4.97 -5.00 -6.92
CA GLY A 131 4.48 -4.80 -8.28
C GLY A 131 3.92 -6.07 -8.92
N CYS A 132 3.39 -5.93 -10.13
CA CYS A 132 2.94 -7.07 -10.92
C CYS A 132 4.07 -8.08 -11.14
N LYS A 133 3.74 -9.39 -11.16
CA LYS A 133 4.66 -10.53 -11.34
C LYS A 133 5.66 -10.74 -10.20
N GLN A 134 5.58 -9.97 -9.15
CA GLN A 134 6.35 -10.17 -7.93
C GLN A 134 5.55 -10.96 -6.88
N ASP A 135 6.26 -11.40 -5.86
CA ASP A 135 5.71 -11.87 -4.60
C ASP A 135 6.36 -11.13 -3.43
N SER A 136 5.86 -11.36 -2.24
CA SER A 136 6.34 -10.66 -1.05
C SER A 136 7.81 -10.96 -0.71
N PRO A 137 8.36 -12.20 -0.83
CA PRO A 137 9.79 -12.46 -0.65
C PRO A 137 10.67 -11.82 -1.70
N ASP A 138 10.25 -11.79 -2.96
CA ASP A 138 11.00 -11.16 -4.05
C ASP A 138 11.10 -9.64 -3.82
N PHE A 139 9.99 -9.01 -3.47
CA PHE A 139 9.94 -7.58 -3.19
C PHE A 139 10.75 -7.20 -1.95
N ALA A 140 10.73 -8.02 -0.89
CA ALA A 140 11.54 -7.80 0.30
C ALA A 140 13.05 -7.83 -0.02
N ARG A 141 13.50 -8.81 -0.82
CA ARG A 141 14.90 -8.90 -1.28
C ARG A 141 15.28 -7.72 -2.17
N GLY A 142 14.40 -7.37 -3.10
CA GLY A 142 14.65 -6.28 -4.05
C GLY A 142 14.75 -4.91 -3.40
N THR A 143 13.87 -4.61 -2.46
CA THR A 143 13.83 -3.31 -1.77
C THR A 143 14.86 -3.17 -0.66
N THR A 144 15.39 -4.27 -0.14
CA THR A 144 16.30 -4.30 1.04
C THR A 144 15.74 -3.59 2.27
N MET A 145 14.42 -3.39 2.34
CA MET A 145 13.78 -2.67 3.44
C MET A 145 14.02 -3.37 4.79
N ASN A 146 14.12 -4.70 4.82
CA ASN A 146 14.41 -5.46 6.05
C ASN A 146 15.80 -5.12 6.62
N GLU A 147 16.78 -4.86 5.78
CA GLU A 147 18.13 -4.47 6.21
C GLU A 147 18.14 -3.08 6.87
N LEU A 148 17.34 -2.16 6.32
CA LEU A 148 17.13 -0.84 6.92
C LEU A 148 16.35 -0.93 8.22
N ALA A 149 15.31 -1.76 8.24
CA ALA A 149 14.48 -2.02 9.41
C ALA A 149 15.24 -2.71 10.56
N ALA A 150 16.33 -3.43 10.26
CA ALA A 150 17.24 -3.95 11.28
C ALA A 150 18.10 -2.85 11.93
N LYS A 151 18.50 -1.85 11.14
CA LYS A 151 19.33 -0.72 11.61
C LYS A 151 18.51 0.36 12.32
N THR A 152 17.31 0.60 11.81
CA THR A 152 16.32 1.53 12.36
C THR A 152 15.08 0.74 12.69
N PRO A 153 14.95 0.22 13.93
CA PRO A 153 13.94 -0.77 14.28
C PRO A 153 12.52 -0.37 13.86
N CYS A 154 11.99 -1.08 12.87
CA CYS A 154 10.59 -1.01 12.45
C CYS A 154 10.12 -2.38 11.94
N LEU A 155 8.85 -2.69 12.08
CA LEU A 155 8.28 -3.86 11.43
C LEU A 155 8.05 -3.57 9.94
N VAL A 156 8.17 -4.61 9.10
CA VAL A 156 7.82 -4.48 7.67
C VAL A 156 6.84 -5.58 7.30
N LEU A 157 5.66 -5.16 6.85
CA LEU A 157 4.56 -6.03 6.42
C LEU A 157 4.53 -6.08 4.89
N TYR A 158 4.59 -7.28 4.33
CA TYR A 158 4.53 -7.54 2.89
C TYR A 158 3.29 -8.38 2.57
N PRO A 159 2.13 -7.76 2.31
CA PRO A 159 0.96 -8.46 1.79
C PRO A 159 1.24 -9.07 0.41
N GLU A 160 0.61 -10.21 0.11
CA GLU A 160 0.76 -10.89 -1.17
C GLU A 160 -0.57 -10.89 -1.95
N GLN A 161 -0.51 -10.46 -3.21
CA GLN A 161 -1.69 -10.47 -4.08
C GLN A 161 -2.03 -11.90 -4.51
N LEU A 162 -3.31 -12.24 -4.45
CA LEU A 162 -3.78 -13.56 -4.83
C LEU A 162 -3.72 -13.78 -6.34
N ALA A 163 -3.11 -14.89 -6.77
CA ALA A 163 -3.07 -15.27 -8.18
C ALA A 163 -4.47 -15.47 -8.79
N LYS A 164 -5.47 -15.85 -7.98
CA LYS A 164 -6.87 -15.99 -8.42
C LYS A 164 -7.57 -14.65 -8.64
N ALA A 165 -7.19 -13.60 -7.88
CA ALA A 165 -7.74 -12.26 -8.06
C ALA A 165 -7.11 -11.57 -9.27
N ASN A 166 -5.83 -11.84 -9.54
CA ASN A 166 -5.12 -11.34 -10.71
C ASN A 166 -3.99 -12.30 -11.10
N GLN A 167 -4.06 -12.88 -12.30
CA GLN A 167 -3.08 -13.89 -12.76
C GLN A 167 -1.65 -13.34 -12.86
N MET A 168 -1.50 -12.02 -13.05
CA MET A 168 -0.22 -11.32 -13.06
C MET A 168 0.20 -10.85 -11.66
N ARG A 169 -0.57 -11.19 -10.62
CA ARG A 169 -0.39 -10.72 -9.24
C ARG A 169 -0.30 -9.19 -9.15
N CYS A 170 -0.97 -8.46 -10.06
CA CYS A 170 -1.14 -7.02 -9.93
C CYS A 170 -2.21 -6.73 -8.88
N TRP A 171 -2.01 -5.73 -8.03
CA TRP A 171 -3.10 -5.12 -7.29
C TRP A 171 -4.08 -4.51 -8.29
N ASN A 172 -5.39 -4.69 -8.06
CA ASN A 172 -6.43 -4.30 -9.01
C ASN A 172 -6.84 -2.82 -8.85
N TRP A 173 -5.84 -1.93 -8.76
CA TRP A 173 -5.98 -0.50 -8.56
C TRP A 173 -6.87 0.20 -9.60
N PHE A 174 -7.08 -0.40 -10.75
CA PHE A 174 -7.87 0.12 -11.87
C PHE A 174 -9.34 -0.30 -11.82
N ASP A 175 -9.73 -1.20 -10.93
CA ASP A 175 -11.12 -1.63 -10.80
C ASP A 175 -11.85 -0.71 -9.81
N SER A 176 -13.03 -0.22 -10.19
CA SER A 176 -13.87 0.64 -9.37
C SER A 176 -14.25 0.01 -8.02
N ALA A 177 -14.32 -1.32 -7.93
CA ALA A 177 -14.56 -2.04 -6.68
C ALA A 177 -13.38 -1.92 -5.68
N HIS A 178 -12.21 -1.54 -6.16
CA HIS A 178 -10.98 -1.37 -5.37
C HIS A 178 -10.57 0.10 -5.18
N GLN A 179 -11.51 1.05 -5.35
CA GLN A 179 -11.26 2.49 -5.21
C GLN A 179 -11.87 3.09 -3.94
N GLY A 180 -12.27 2.27 -2.98
CA GLY A 180 -12.97 2.73 -1.77
C GLY A 180 -12.40 2.16 -0.47
N ARG A 181 -12.82 2.78 0.66
CA ARG A 181 -12.36 2.41 2.01
C ARG A 181 -12.87 1.05 2.50
N HIS A 182 -14.11 0.69 2.13
CA HIS A 182 -14.86 -0.35 2.80
C HIS A 182 -15.05 -1.63 1.96
N ALA A 183 -14.42 -1.70 0.81
CA ALA A 183 -14.55 -2.86 -0.08
C ALA A 183 -13.23 -3.21 -0.74
N GLY A 184 -13.13 -4.46 -1.20
CA GLY A 184 -12.03 -4.96 -2.03
C GLY A 184 -10.66 -4.96 -1.35
N GLU A 185 -9.63 -4.82 -2.16
CA GLU A 185 -8.24 -4.86 -1.69
C GLU A 185 -7.88 -3.76 -0.68
N PRO A 186 -8.36 -2.51 -0.82
CA PRO A 186 -8.08 -1.47 0.20
C PRO A 186 -8.63 -1.82 1.58
N ALA A 187 -9.83 -2.37 1.67
CA ALA A 187 -10.42 -2.81 2.94
C ALA A 187 -9.63 -3.96 3.57
N MET A 188 -9.24 -4.96 2.76
CA MET A 188 -8.43 -6.10 3.18
C MET A 188 -7.07 -5.63 3.71
N LEU A 189 -6.35 -4.76 2.97
CA LEU A 189 -5.04 -4.25 3.36
C LEU A 189 -5.10 -3.43 4.66
N ALA A 190 -6.13 -2.60 4.82
CA ALA A 190 -6.35 -1.85 6.06
C ALA A 190 -6.67 -2.78 7.24
N ALA A 191 -7.49 -3.82 7.04
CA ALA A 191 -7.83 -4.80 8.08
C ALA A 191 -6.60 -5.62 8.50
N LEU A 192 -5.79 -6.10 7.53
CA LEU A 192 -4.54 -6.79 7.80
C LEU A 192 -3.56 -5.91 8.58
N THR A 193 -3.41 -4.64 8.19
CA THR A 193 -2.56 -3.69 8.89
C THR A 193 -2.99 -3.50 10.34
N ARG A 194 -4.30 -3.32 10.59
CA ARG A 194 -4.86 -3.22 11.96
C ARG A 194 -4.63 -4.49 12.76
N GLN A 195 -4.73 -5.67 12.14
CA GLN A 195 -4.40 -6.94 12.82
C GLN A 195 -2.94 -6.98 13.27
N VAL A 196 -2.00 -6.54 12.43
CA VAL A 196 -0.58 -6.50 12.77
C VAL A 196 -0.34 -5.51 13.93
N ILE A 197 -0.95 -4.33 13.89
CA ILE A 197 -0.87 -3.34 14.98
C ILE A 197 -1.37 -3.94 16.31
N ALA A 198 -2.44 -4.72 16.28
CA ALA A 198 -3.01 -5.33 17.48
C ALA A 198 -2.17 -6.49 18.05
N ARG A 199 -1.39 -7.19 17.19
CA ARG A 199 -0.64 -8.41 17.59
C ARG A 199 0.84 -8.17 17.89
N TYR A 200 1.40 -7.04 17.44
CA TYR A 200 2.82 -6.75 17.55
C TYR A 200 3.04 -5.39 18.23
N PRO A 201 4.22 -5.12 18.77
CA PRO A 201 4.52 -3.86 19.46
C PRO A 201 4.68 -2.70 18.47
N VAL A 202 3.64 -2.41 17.71
CA VAL A 202 3.59 -1.32 16.73
C VAL A 202 3.10 -0.05 17.41
N ASP A 203 3.75 1.08 17.10
CA ASP A 203 3.22 2.40 17.41
C ASP A 203 2.11 2.74 16.40
N PRO A 204 0.84 2.80 16.82
CA PRO A 204 -0.27 3.03 15.89
C PRO A 204 -0.24 4.42 15.25
N LYS A 205 0.56 5.35 15.76
CA LYS A 205 0.75 6.69 15.18
C LYS A 205 1.82 6.72 14.09
N ARG A 206 2.68 5.69 14.01
CA ARG A 206 3.80 5.60 13.07
C ARG A 206 3.63 4.39 12.15
N VAL A 207 2.57 4.41 11.34
CA VAL A 207 2.23 3.38 10.35
C VAL A 207 2.29 3.99 8.96
N TYR A 208 3.04 3.37 8.06
CA TYR A 208 3.31 3.88 6.73
C TYR A 208 3.02 2.82 5.69
N ILE A 209 2.78 3.25 4.44
CA ILE A 209 2.54 2.33 3.34
C ILE A 209 3.32 2.80 2.11
N ALA A 210 3.93 1.85 1.39
CA ALA A 210 4.60 2.12 0.13
C ALA A 210 4.42 0.98 -0.86
N GLY A 211 4.71 1.24 -2.13
CA GLY A 211 4.69 0.18 -3.13
C GLY A 211 5.26 0.58 -4.48
N LEU A 212 5.46 -0.43 -5.32
CA LEU A 212 5.97 -0.31 -6.68
C LEU A 212 4.85 -0.52 -7.71
N SER A 213 4.76 0.33 -8.73
CA SER A 213 3.87 0.11 -9.88
C SER A 213 2.40 -0.04 -9.46
N ALA A 214 1.76 -1.18 -9.73
CA ALA A 214 0.42 -1.50 -9.24
C ALA A 214 0.34 -1.43 -7.70
N GLY A 215 1.41 -1.85 -6.99
CA GLY A 215 1.51 -1.70 -5.53
C GLY A 215 1.62 -0.25 -5.09
N GLY A 216 2.31 0.60 -5.86
CA GLY A 216 2.37 2.04 -5.61
C GLY A 216 1.03 2.73 -5.81
N ALA A 217 0.30 2.37 -6.86
CA ALA A 217 -1.05 2.88 -7.10
C ALA A 217 -2.02 2.43 -6.00
N MET A 218 -1.96 1.16 -5.58
CA MET A 218 -2.78 0.65 -4.48
C MET A 218 -2.40 1.29 -3.14
N ALA A 219 -1.12 1.51 -2.87
CA ALA A 219 -0.66 2.22 -1.66
C ALA A 219 -1.25 3.63 -1.58
N ALA A 220 -1.26 4.37 -2.70
CA ALA A 220 -1.87 5.69 -2.78
C ALA A 220 -3.38 5.64 -2.49
N ILE A 221 -4.11 4.66 -3.06
CA ILE A 221 -5.55 4.47 -2.82
C ILE A 221 -5.81 4.15 -1.34
N VAL A 222 -5.09 3.18 -0.79
CA VAL A 222 -5.27 2.75 0.61
C VAL A 222 -5.00 3.88 1.59
N ALA A 223 -3.91 4.62 1.39
CA ALA A 223 -3.55 5.77 2.23
C ALA A 223 -4.60 6.88 2.16
N ALA A 224 -5.04 7.24 0.95
CA ALA A 224 -6.04 8.28 0.73
C ALA A 224 -7.37 7.97 1.43
N HIS A 225 -7.75 6.70 1.50
CA HIS A 225 -8.99 6.26 2.13
C HIS A 225 -8.88 5.88 3.61
N ASN A 226 -7.65 5.82 4.16
CA ASN A 226 -7.40 5.47 5.56
C ASN A 226 -6.40 6.43 6.23
N PRO A 227 -6.67 7.75 6.26
CA PRO A 227 -5.79 8.73 6.92
C PRO A 227 -5.76 8.54 8.44
N ASP A 228 -6.77 7.85 9.00
CA ASP A 228 -6.82 7.42 10.39
C ASP A 228 -5.89 6.22 10.68
N LEU A 229 -5.30 5.60 9.67
CA LEU A 229 -4.41 4.45 9.82
C LEU A 229 -2.96 4.77 9.44
N PHE A 230 -2.75 5.51 8.35
CA PHE A 230 -1.42 5.79 7.81
C PHE A 230 -0.97 7.23 8.07
N ALA A 231 0.28 7.40 8.46
CA ALA A 231 0.91 8.70 8.72
C ALA A 231 1.63 9.28 7.48
N ALA A 232 2.01 8.43 6.53
CA ALA A 232 2.60 8.84 5.25
C ALA A 232 2.53 7.71 4.21
N VAL A 233 2.68 8.08 2.93
CA VAL A 233 2.67 7.15 1.79
C VAL A 233 3.90 7.35 0.89
N GLY A 234 4.46 6.23 0.40
CA GLY A 234 5.51 6.19 -0.61
C GLY A 234 5.02 5.54 -1.91
N VAL A 235 5.20 6.21 -3.02
CA VAL A 235 4.79 5.70 -4.35
C VAL A 235 5.99 5.62 -5.27
N HIS A 236 6.34 4.43 -5.71
CA HIS A 236 7.38 4.24 -6.73
C HIS A 236 6.76 3.81 -8.05
N SER A 237 6.95 4.60 -9.11
CA SER A 237 6.46 4.30 -10.47
C SER A 237 4.97 3.91 -10.49
N GLY A 238 4.16 4.53 -9.62
CA GLY A 238 2.72 4.26 -9.47
C GLY A 238 1.84 5.27 -10.20
N LEU A 239 0.55 5.23 -9.90
CA LEU A 239 -0.47 6.10 -10.48
C LEU A 239 -1.32 6.75 -9.36
N PRO A 240 -1.89 7.95 -9.59
CA PRO A 240 -2.75 8.59 -8.61
C PRO A 240 -4.07 7.82 -8.41
N PRO A 241 -4.71 7.93 -7.23
CA PRO A 241 -6.06 7.42 -7.02
C PRO A 241 -7.04 7.97 -8.06
N GLY A 242 -7.94 7.12 -8.54
CA GLY A 242 -8.92 7.50 -9.56
C GLY A 242 -8.35 7.68 -10.99
N ALA A 243 -7.09 7.30 -11.24
CA ALA A 243 -6.47 7.37 -12.57
C ALA A 243 -7.15 6.45 -13.60
N ALA A 244 -7.82 5.39 -13.14
CA ALA A 244 -8.55 4.45 -13.97
C ALA A 244 -9.76 3.88 -13.22
N HIS A 245 -10.72 3.33 -13.96
CA HIS A 245 -11.94 2.68 -13.46
C HIS A 245 -12.23 1.35 -14.16
N ASP A 246 -11.41 1.00 -15.15
CA ASP A 246 -11.41 -0.26 -15.88
C ASP A 246 -10.04 -0.53 -16.54
N VAL A 247 -9.91 -1.70 -17.18
CA VAL A 247 -8.67 -2.13 -17.84
C VAL A 247 -8.25 -1.19 -18.97
N MET A 248 -9.21 -0.63 -19.73
CA MET A 248 -8.90 0.23 -20.88
C MET A 248 -8.38 1.59 -20.43
N SER A 249 -9.04 2.19 -19.43
CA SER A 249 -8.58 3.42 -18.82
C SER A 249 -7.24 3.25 -18.10
N ALA A 250 -6.99 2.06 -17.51
CA ALA A 250 -5.69 1.74 -16.91
C ALA A 250 -4.55 1.79 -17.95
N PHE A 251 -4.74 1.15 -19.11
CA PHE A 251 -3.75 1.22 -20.19
C PHE A 251 -3.52 2.66 -20.67
N SER A 252 -4.60 3.44 -20.79
CA SER A 252 -4.48 4.86 -21.16
C SER A 252 -3.68 5.63 -20.11
N ALA A 253 -4.02 5.47 -18.83
CA ALA A 253 -3.33 6.13 -17.71
C ALA A 253 -1.86 5.76 -17.63
N MET A 254 -1.53 4.48 -17.81
CA MET A 254 -0.14 4.01 -17.82
C MET A 254 0.67 4.59 -18.97
N ARG A 255 0.07 4.82 -20.14
CA ARG A 255 0.80 5.25 -21.37
C ARG A 255 0.98 6.76 -21.51
N SER A 256 0.07 7.55 -20.98
CA SER A 256 0.03 8.99 -21.25
C SER A 256 -0.21 9.84 -20.00
N GLY A 257 -0.05 9.26 -18.82
CA GLY A 257 -0.45 9.89 -17.58
C GLY A 257 -1.98 9.94 -17.46
N GLY A 258 -2.53 9.25 -16.46
CA GLY A 258 -3.97 9.22 -16.21
C GLY A 258 -4.52 10.63 -16.02
N ARG A 259 -5.59 10.98 -16.68
CA ARG A 259 -6.33 12.18 -16.29
C ARG A 259 -6.95 11.89 -14.93
N SER A 260 -6.37 12.42 -13.87
CA SER A 260 -7.07 12.49 -12.59
C SER A 260 -8.44 13.10 -12.87
N ARG A 261 -9.50 12.42 -12.52
CA ARG A 261 -10.83 13.01 -12.49
C ARG A 261 -10.73 14.28 -11.66
N ALA A 262 -11.31 15.38 -12.15
CA ALA A 262 -11.16 16.69 -11.52
C ALA A 262 -11.46 16.63 -10.01
N PRO A 263 -10.85 17.51 -9.18
CA PRO A 263 -10.96 17.48 -7.72
C PRO A 263 -12.38 17.53 -7.13
N GLY A 264 -13.43 17.58 -7.95
CA GLY A 264 -14.82 17.64 -7.52
C GLY A 264 -15.41 16.34 -6.95
N ASP A 265 -14.78 15.17 -7.20
CA ASP A 265 -15.27 13.88 -6.69
C ASP A 265 -14.28 13.17 -5.72
N ALA A 266 -13.07 13.64 -5.58
CA ALA A 266 -12.32 13.41 -4.36
C ALA A 266 -13.04 14.23 -3.29
N ALA A 267 -14.03 13.64 -2.63
CA ALA A 267 -14.58 14.16 -1.38
C ALA A 267 -13.38 14.64 -0.60
N ALA A 268 -13.30 15.94 -0.38
CA ALA A 268 -12.15 16.65 0.14
C ALA A 268 -11.37 15.74 1.07
N LEU A 269 -10.19 15.28 0.65
CA LEU A 269 -9.29 14.55 1.54
C LEU A 269 -9.02 15.54 2.67
N LYS A 270 -9.82 15.44 3.73
CA LYS A 270 -9.78 16.38 4.87
C LYS A 270 -8.47 16.24 5.63
N ASP A 271 -7.77 15.14 5.40
CA ASP A 271 -6.55 14.81 6.10
C ASP A 271 -5.38 14.83 5.12
N VAL A 272 -4.40 15.62 5.48
CA VAL A 272 -3.14 15.78 4.75
C VAL A 272 -2.34 14.49 4.85
N MET A 273 -2.08 13.86 3.70
CA MET A 273 -1.24 12.66 3.64
C MET A 273 0.17 13.04 3.14
N PRO A 274 1.19 13.08 4.01
CA PRO A 274 2.57 13.23 3.59
C PRO A 274 2.95 12.17 2.56
N THR A 275 3.54 12.61 1.44
CA THR A 275 3.72 11.76 0.25
C THR A 275 5.13 11.86 -0.31
N ILE A 276 5.81 10.72 -0.49
CA ILE A 276 7.08 10.64 -1.20
C ILE A 276 6.90 9.83 -2.48
N VAL A 277 7.37 10.38 -3.60
CA VAL A 277 7.23 9.80 -4.94
C VAL A 277 8.59 9.59 -5.57
N PHE A 278 8.81 8.39 -6.12
CA PHE A 278 9.92 8.06 -7.00
C PHE A 278 9.41 7.73 -8.39
N HIS A 279 10.03 8.29 -9.43
CA HIS A 279 9.71 7.93 -10.81
C HIS A 279 10.94 8.10 -11.71
N GLY A 280 11.22 7.08 -12.53
CA GLY A 280 12.23 7.18 -13.57
C GLY A 280 11.69 7.87 -14.81
N ASP A 281 12.44 8.82 -15.39
CA ASP A 281 12.00 9.55 -16.57
C ASP A 281 12.05 8.71 -17.87
N ALA A 282 12.80 7.58 -17.85
CA ALA A 282 12.80 6.58 -18.92
C ALA A 282 11.84 5.40 -18.64
N ASP A 283 10.93 5.53 -17.68
CA ASP A 283 9.89 4.52 -17.41
C ASP A 283 8.94 4.40 -18.62
N ARG A 284 8.99 3.22 -19.28
CA ARG A 284 8.17 2.92 -20.47
C ARG A 284 6.94 2.07 -20.15
N THR A 285 6.73 1.74 -18.88
CA THR A 285 5.59 0.97 -18.40
C THR A 285 4.52 1.88 -17.79
N VAL A 286 4.92 2.77 -16.90
CA VAL A 286 4.07 3.81 -16.31
C VAL A 286 4.69 5.17 -16.64
N HIS A 287 3.98 5.96 -17.42
CA HIS A 287 4.46 7.27 -17.87
C HIS A 287 4.79 8.18 -16.69
N PRO A 288 5.93 8.90 -16.67
CA PRO A 288 6.37 9.74 -15.55
C PRO A 288 5.37 10.81 -15.13
N ASP A 289 4.53 11.31 -16.04
CA ASP A 289 3.44 12.23 -15.72
C ASP A 289 2.51 11.73 -14.58
N ASN A 290 2.46 10.42 -14.33
CA ASN A 290 1.70 9.89 -13.20
C ASN A 290 2.34 10.27 -11.87
N GLY A 291 3.67 10.27 -11.79
CA GLY A 291 4.41 10.77 -10.62
C GLY A 291 4.13 12.26 -10.39
N ASP A 292 4.21 13.08 -11.44
CA ASP A 292 3.90 14.52 -11.37
C ASP A 292 2.49 14.77 -10.84
N ARG A 293 1.51 13.98 -11.30
CA ARG A 293 0.11 14.11 -10.88
C ARG A 293 -0.11 13.75 -9.42
N ILE A 294 0.59 12.73 -8.90
CA ILE A 294 0.55 12.39 -7.48
C ILE A 294 1.06 13.57 -6.65
N VAL A 295 2.20 14.16 -7.06
CA VAL A 295 2.79 15.33 -6.40
C VAL A 295 1.85 16.53 -6.44
N LEU A 296 1.26 16.82 -7.61
CA LEU A 296 0.29 17.92 -7.76
C LEU A 296 -0.95 17.71 -6.88
N ALA A 297 -1.48 16.49 -6.83
CA ALA A 297 -2.65 16.18 -5.99
C ALA A 297 -2.32 16.33 -4.50
N ALA A 298 -1.17 15.82 -4.05
CA ALA A 298 -0.73 15.91 -2.66
C ALA A 298 -0.49 17.38 -2.24
N THR A 299 0.21 18.16 -3.06
CA THR A 299 0.47 19.59 -2.79
C THR A 299 -0.81 20.40 -2.80
N ALA A 300 -1.75 20.14 -3.71
CA ALA A 300 -3.05 20.79 -3.76
C ALA A 300 -3.89 20.50 -2.51
N ALA A 301 -3.93 19.26 -2.04
CA ALA A 301 -4.63 18.86 -0.82
C ALA A 301 -4.06 19.55 0.43
N LEU A 302 -2.72 19.62 0.54
CA LEU A 302 -2.03 20.34 1.62
C LEU A 302 -2.37 21.83 1.62
N ASN A 303 -2.28 22.48 0.47
CA ASN A 303 -2.63 23.91 0.35
C ASN A 303 -4.11 24.15 0.69
N ALA A 304 -5.01 23.27 0.27
CA ALA A 304 -6.44 23.36 0.58
C ALA A 304 -6.72 23.19 2.09
N SER A 305 -5.89 22.44 2.81
CA SER A 305 -5.96 22.32 4.27
C SER A 305 -5.29 23.45 5.05
N GLY A 306 -4.78 24.47 4.33
CA GLY A 306 -4.14 25.65 4.93
C GLY A 306 -2.65 25.50 5.22
N VAL A 307 -2.00 24.43 4.78
CA VAL A 307 -0.55 24.25 4.92
C VAL A 307 0.17 24.98 3.79
N ALA A 308 0.85 26.07 4.13
CA ALA A 308 1.69 26.81 3.18
C ALA A 308 2.98 26.02 2.88
N LEU A 309 3.19 25.69 1.61
CA LEU A 309 4.35 24.89 1.19
C LEU A 309 5.40 25.74 0.48
N LYS A 310 6.65 25.59 0.91
CA LYS A 310 7.83 26.10 0.22
C LYS A 310 8.43 25.00 -0.63
N ARG A 311 8.57 25.23 -1.94
CA ARG A 311 9.25 24.33 -2.86
C ARG A 311 10.75 24.60 -2.89
N SER A 312 11.55 23.56 -2.77
CA SER A 312 13.01 23.59 -3.01
C SER A 312 13.43 22.45 -3.92
N ILE A 313 14.49 22.64 -4.69
CA ILE A 313 15.09 21.62 -5.57
C ILE A 313 16.46 21.32 -5.00
N VAL A 314 16.72 20.06 -4.72
CA VAL A 314 17.97 19.58 -4.14
C VAL A 314 18.60 18.59 -5.13
N PRO A 315 19.64 18.96 -5.87
CA PRO A 315 20.40 17.99 -6.65
C PRO A 315 20.96 16.93 -5.73
N GLN A 316 20.78 15.67 -6.08
CA GLN A 316 21.34 14.56 -5.31
C GLN A 316 22.54 14.01 -6.07
N GLU A 317 23.73 14.37 -5.58
CA GLU A 317 24.96 13.65 -5.89
C GLU A 317 25.16 12.65 -4.75
N MET A 318 24.79 11.39 -4.97
CA MET A 318 25.08 10.33 -4.00
C MET A 318 26.28 9.52 -4.50
N PRO A 319 27.31 9.28 -3.67
CA PRO A 319 28.40 8.38 -4.07
C PRO A 319 27.87 6.97 -4.27
N ALA A 320 28.15 6.39 -5.43
CA ALA A 320 27.85 5.00 -5.71
C ALA A 320 28.87 4.08 -5.08
N PRO A 321 28.46 2.97 -4.48
CA PRO A 321 29.37 1.92 -4.07
C PRO A 321 30.09 1.24 -5.25
N THR A 322 29.48 1.22 -6.44
CA THR A 322 30.01 0.52 -7.63
C THR A 322 29.43 1.14 -8.92
N GLY A 323 30.06 2.18 -9.46
CA GLY A 323 29.70 2.71 -10.77
C GLY A 323 28.99 4.07 -10.75
N GLU A 324 28.65 4.61 -11.93
CA GLU A 324 27.94 5.88 -12.06
C GLU A 324 26.48 5.73 -11.57
N LEU A 325 26.14 6.53 -10.56
CA LEU A 325 24.75 6.67 -10.13
C LEU A 325 23.96 7.49 -11.16
N ARG A 326 22.67 7.20 -11.25
CA ARG A 326 21.76 8.04 -12.02
C ARG A 326 21.63 9.41 -11.37
N HIS A 327 21.74 10.44 -12.17
CA HIS A 327 21.38 11.78 -11.72
C HIS A 327 19.93 11.78 -11.23
N THR A 328 19.68 12.49 -10.16
CA THR A 328 18.36 12.53 -9.55
C THR A 328 18.03 13.93 -9.11
N LEU A 329 16.86 14.39 -9.54
CA LEU A 329 16.31 15.65 -9.11
C LEU A 329 15.32 15.40 -7.97
N ARG A 330 15.69 15.81 -6.75
CA ARG A 330 14.79 15.77 -5.59
C ARG A 330 14.11 17.12 -5.45
N THR A 331 12.79 17.18 -5.64
CA THR A 331 11.96 18.33 -5.31
C THR A 331 11.30 18.10 -3.96
N VAL A 332 11.44 19.06 -3.06
CA VAL A 332 10.94 18.98 -1.68
C VAL A 332 9.94 20.13 -1.48
N TYR A 333 8.79 19.79 -0.91
CA TYR A 333 7.79 20.74 -0.46
C TYR A 333 7.70 20.65 1.06
N SER A 334 8.19 21.67 1.74
CA SER A 334 8.24 21.74 3.22
C SER A 334 7.33 22.84 3.74
N ALA A 335 6.79 22.64 4.94
CA ALA A 335 6.03 23.65 5.65
C ALA A 335 6.94 24.52 6.56
N GLU A 336 6.36 25.42 7.33
CA GLU A 336 7.08 26.31 8.26
C GLU A 336 7.85 25.55 9.35
N ASP A 337 7.36 24.36 9.74
CA ASP A 337 7.99 23.48 10.70
C ASP A 337 9.25 22.75 10.16
N GLN A 338 9.70 23.10 8.95
CA GLN A 338 10.85 22.54 8.24
C GLN A 338 10.71 21.06 7.85
N ARG A 339 9.58 20.40 8.14
CA ARG A 339 9.32 19.02 7.67
C ARG A 339 8.97 19.03 6.21
N SER A 340 9.45 18.02 5.47
CA SER A 340 9.04 17.76 4.10
C SER A 340 7.69 17.03 4.12
N TYR A 341 6.67 17.60 3.51
CA TYR A 341 5.35 17.00 3.38
C TYR A 341 5.12 16.32 2.04
N VAL A 342 5.82 16.78 1.00
CA VAL A 342 5.85 16.11 -0.30
C VAL A 342 7.28 16.09 -0.82
N GLU A 343 7.73 14.92 -1.25
CA GLU A 343 8.99 14.76 -1.96
C GLU A 343 8.78 14.09 -3.31
N TYR A 344 9.46 14.60 -4.33
CA TYR A 344 9.50 14.00 -5.65
C TYR A 344 10.94 13.73 -6.08
N TRP A 345 11.24 12.48 -6.33
CA TRP A 345 12.53 11.99 -6.79
C TRP A 345 12.41 11.57 -8.26
N SER A 346 12.79 12.46 -9.18
CA SER A 346 12.85 12.18 -10.61
C SER A 346 14.23 11.61 -10.95
N VAL A 347 14.27 10.34 -11.34
CA VAL A 347 15.51 9.59 -11.59
C VAL A 347 15.81 9.61 -13.09
N GLU A 348 16.88 10.29 -13.49
CA GLU A 348 17.30 10.43 -14.90
C GLU A 348 17.66 9.07 -15.51
N ALA A 349 17.16 8.81 -16.70
CA ALA A 349 17.25 7.53 -17.39
C ALA A 349 16.80 6.31 -16.55
N GLY A 350 16.05 6.55 -15.47
CA GLY A 350 15.52 5.51 -14.58
C GLY A 350 14.46 4.67 -15.28
N PRO A 351 14.55 3.33 -15.26
CA PRO A 351 13.55 2.43 -15.83
C PRO A 351 12.37 2.22 -14.88
N HIS A 352 11.40 1.38 -15.29
CA HIS A 352 10.32 0.89 -14.41
C HIS A 352 10.85 -0.14 -13.40
N ALA A 353 11.51 0.33 -12.35
CA ALA A 353 12.19 -0.52 -11.36
C ALA A 353 12.38 0.24 -10.05
N TRP A 354 12.45 -0.49 -8.93
CA TRP A 354 12.73 0.06 -7.61
C TRP A 354 14.14 0.65 -7.56
N SER A 355 14.23 1.95 -7.37
CA SER A 355 15.47 2.71 -7.39
C SER A 355 16.37 2.35 -6.19
N GLY A 356 17.66 2.13 -6.43
CA GLY A 356 18.63 1.74 -5.42
C GLY A 356 18.39 0.35 -4.82
N GLY A 357 17.60 -0.48 -5.52
CA GLY A 357 17.28 -1.84 -5.07
C GLY A 357 18.39 -2.85 -5.39
N SER A 358 18.29 -4.01 -4.73
CA SER A 358 19.21 -5.13 -4.92
C SER A 358 18.84 -5.96 -6.15
N ALA A 359 19.83 -6.36 -6.95
CA ALA A 359 19.66 -7.29 -8.06
C ALA A 359 19.21 -8.71 -7.63
N ALA A 360 19.18 -9.00 -6.33
CA ALA A 360 18.64 -10.24 -5.79
C ALA A 360 17.09 -10.33 -5.86
N GLY A 361 16.41 -9.20 -6.10
CA GLY A 361 14.97 -9.15 -6.39
C GLY A 361 14.72 -8.65 -7.81
N SER A 362 13.51 -8.91 -8.32
CA SER A 362 13.10 -8.47 -9.65
C SER A 362 12.66 -7.00 -9.65
N PHE A 363 12.64 -6.38 -10.84
CA PHE A 363 12.25 -4.97 -11.02
C PHE A 363 12.98 -4.00 -10.10
N THR A 364 14.30 -4.11 -10.03
CA THR A 364 15.20 -3.24 -9.27
C THR A 364 16.20 -2.55 -10.18
N ASP A 365 16.61 -1.33 -9.81
CA ASP A 365 17.65 -0.57 -10.47
C ASP A 365 18.73 -0.18 -9.47
N PRO A 366 19.83 -0.93 -9.38
CA PRO A 366 20.89 -0.66 -8.39
C PRO A 366 21.66 0.66 -8.63
N HIS A 367 21.49 1.27 -9.81
CA HIS A 367 22.13 2.53 -10.16
C HIS A 367 21.31 3.78 -9.74
N GLY A 368 20.08 3.60 -9.30
CA GLY A 368 19.26 4.70 -8.79
C GLY A 368 19.57 5.04 -7.33
N PRO A 369 19.06 6.18 -6.82
CA PRO A 369 19.14 6.49 -5.40
C PRO A 369 18.36 5.46 -4.57
N ASN A 370 18.80 5.23 -3.33
CA ASN A 370 18.15 4.24 -2.45
C ASN A 370 16.75 4.71 -2.01
N ALA A 371 15.73 4.28 -2.74
CA ALA A 371 14.34 4.64 -2.48
C ALA A 371 13.87 4.16 -1.11
N SER A 372 14.27 2.98 -0.67
CA SER A 372 13.91 2.43 0.64
C SER A 372 14.44 3.30 1.78
N ALA A 373 15.70 3.72 1.71
CA ALA A 373 16.31 4.57 2.73
C ALA A 373 15.66 5.97 2.74
N ALA A 374 15.42 6.56 1.56
CA ALA A 374 14.77 7.86 1.45
C ALA A 374 13.33 7.80 1.97
N MET A 375 12.54 6.77 1.60
CA MET A 375 11.19 6.58 2.11
C MET A 375 11.17 6.40 3.63
N LEU A 376 12.04 5.55 4.18
CA LEU A 376 12.10 5.36 5.63
C LEU A 376 12.46 6.66 6.36
N THR A 377 13.45 7.41 5.86
CA THR A 377 13.82 8.72 6.42
C THR A 377 12.67 9.71 6.36
N PHE A 378 11.94 9.76 5.25
CA PHE A 378 10.75 10.60 5.10
C PHE A 378 9.64 10.17 6.07
N PHE A 379 9.33 8.90 6.14
CA PHE A 379 8.27 8.35 6.99
C PHE A 379 8.46 8.71 8.47
N LEU A 380 9.69 8.56 8.96
CA LEU A 380 10.00 8.79 10.37
C LEU A 380 9.85 10.26 10.82
N GLN A 381 9.70 11.19 9.89
CA GLN A 381 9.37 12.59 10.21
C GLN A 381 7.87 12.78 10.51
N HIS A 382 7.02 11.79 10.17
CA HIS A 382 5.57 11.91 10.23
C HIS A 382 4.96 10.96 11.25
N HIS A 383 3.98 11.47 11.97
CA HIS A 383 3.14 10.70 12.90
C HIS A 383 1.72 11.29 12.89
N ARG A 384 0.73 10.47 13.16
CA ARG A 384 -0.67 10.91 13.27
C ARG A 384 -0.96 11.48 14.64
#